data_0710dded2678aadb9e706a33f4aeb759
#
_entry.id   0710dded2678aadb9e706a33f4aeb759
#
_cell.length_a   1.000
_cell.length_b   1.000
_cell.length_c   1.000
_cell.angle_alpha   90.00
_cell.angle_beta   90.00
_cell.angle_gamma   90.00
#
_symmetry.space_group_name_H-M   'P 1'
#
loop_
_entity.id
_entity.type
_entity.pdbx_description
1 polymer ?
#
loop_
_entity_poly.entity_id
_entity_poly.type
_entity_poly.pdbx_seq_one_letter_code
_entity_poly.pdbx_strand_id
1 'polypeptide(L)'
;MRFYDKSQECRRMKILFYDMGSYTYHDFLYYLKKAGHTCKTVYYHFPDKFHDDFFCERFSEYLLNDTYDAVISVNFFPLVAQLCSKHRITYIAWCYDSPLEERLSDYFHYETNYIFLFDRIEAAAYQTAGYSQVFHLPLAVNTNRLDALTFSASQIAAHSAD
;
A
#
# COMPACT_ATOMS: atom_id res chain seq x y z
N MET A 1 17.59 0.85 -18.79
CA MET A 1 17.69 1.24 -17.38
C MET A 1 17.76 2.77 -17.35
N ARG A 2 16.64 3.45 -17.11
CA ARG A 2 16.63 4.92 -17.00
C ARG A 2 17.10 5.27 -15.59
N PHE A 3 18.22 5.97 -15.51
CA PHE A 3 18.71 6.51 -14.24
C PHE A 3 17.70 7.50 -13.70
N TYR A 4 17.33 7.32 -12.44
CA TYR A 4 16.49 8.27 -11.71
C TYR A 4 17.24 9.59 -11.61
N ASP A 5 16.71 10.63 -12.26
CA ASP A 5 17.28 11.97 -12.17
C ASP A 5 17.06 12.49 -10.75
N LYS A 6 18.16 12.64 -10.00
CA LYS A 6 18.19 13.14 -8.63
C LYS A 6 17.78 14.62 -8.50
N SER A 7 17.50 15.31 -9.59
CA SER A 7 17.18 16.75 -9.62
C SER A 7 15.69 17.05 -9.43
N GLN A 8 14.79 16.07 -9.48
CA GLN A 8 13.41 16.28 -9.06
C GLN A 8 13.35 16.21 -7.52
N GLU A 9 13.34 17.36 -6.86
CA GLU A 9 12.94 17.46 -5.45
C GLU A 9 11.58 16.77 -5.29
N CYS A 10 11.59 15.59 -4.66
CA CYS A 10 10.37 14.85 -4.38
C CYS A 10 9.50 15.72 -3.46
N ARG A 11 8.35 16.18 -3.97
CA ARG A 11 7.41 16.97 -3.17
C ARG A 11 7.11 16.23 -1.87
N ARG A 12 7.33 16.89 -0.73
CA ARG A 12 6.96 16.34 0.56
C ARG A 12 5.44 16.21 0.63
N MET A 13 4.99 15.01 1.00
CA MET A 13 3.57 14.68 1.10
C MET A 13 3.21 14.38 2.55
N LYS A 14 1.96 14.70 2.91
CA LYS A 14 1.32 14.25 4.13
C LYS A 14 0.42 13.07 3.82
N ILE A 15 0.76 11.91 4.35
CA ILE A 15 0.18 10.63 4.01
C ILE A 15 -0.61 10.07 5.20
N LEU A 16 -1.84 9.63 4.94
CA LEU A 16 -2.58 8.76 5.84
C LEU A 16 -2.28 7.32 5.46
N PHE A 17 -1.59 6.58 6.32
CA PHE A 17 -1.29 5.17 6.09
C PHE A 17 -2.35 4.31 6.78
N TYR A 18 -3.12 3.56 6.00
CA TYR A 18 -4.05 2.57 6.52
C TYR A 18 -3.36 1.23 6.67
N ASP A 19 -3.39 0.67 7.89
CA ASP A 19 -2.78 -0.62 8.21
C ASP A 19 -3.81 -1.59 8.81
N MET A 20 -3.89 -2.78 8.24
CA MET A 20 -4.68 -3.90 8.76
C MET A 20 -3.82 -4.97 9.45
N GLY A 21 -2.58 -4.65 9.78
CA GLY A 21 -1.62 -5.60 10.36
C GLY A 21 -0.67 -6.21 9.35
N SER A 22 -0.26 -5.44 8.35
CA SER A 22 0.70 -5.88 7.33
C SER A 22 2.09 -6.09 7.92
N TYR A 23 2.75 -7.21 7.57
CA TYR A 23 4.15 -7.49 7.96
C TYR A 23 5.15 -6.47 7.41
N THR A 24 4.82 -5.81 6.30
CA THR A 24 5.69 -4.85 5.61
C THR A 24 5.48 -3.41 6.07
N TYR A 25 4.52 -3.17 6.96
CA TYR A 25 4.14 -1.85 7.47
C TYR A 25 5.33 -1.01 7.94
N HIS A 26 6.19 -1.57 8.81
CA HIS A 26 7.33 -0.85 9.36
C HIS A 26 8.35 -0.47 8.28
N ASP A 27 8.61 -1.35 7.32
CA ASP A 27 9.53 -1.10 6.23
C ASP A 27 8.99 -0.02 5.30
N PHE A 28 7.69 -0.06 5.00
CA PHE A 28 7.02 0.93 4.18
C PHE A 28 7.10 2.32 4.81
N LEU A 29 6.70 2.44 6.08
CA LEU A 29 6.78 3.71 6.81
C LEU A 29 8.21 4.24 6.94
N TYR A 30 9.19 3.35 7.16
CA TYR A 30 10.58 3.74 7.23
C TYR A 30 11.02 4.45 5.94
N TYR A 31 10.71 3.88 4.77
CA TYR A 31 11.12 4.46 3.49
C TYR A 31 10.32 5.70 3.12
N LEU A 32 9.03 5.79 3.43
CA LEU A 32 8.24 7.01 3.24
C LEU A 32 8.82 8.17 4.07
N LYS A 33 9.14 7.94 5.34
CA LYS A 33 9.76 8.95 6.21
C LYS A 33 11.17 9.32 5.74
N LYS A 34 11.97 8.34 5.30
CA LYS A 34 13.31 8.57 4.74
C LYS A 34 13.24 9.39 3.45
N ALA A 35 12.19 9.25 2.66
CA ALA A 35 11.91 10.08 1.48
C ALA A 35 11.40 11.50 1.83
N GLY A 36 11.22 11.81 3.12
CA GLY A 36 10.83 13.14 3.60
C GLY A 36 9.32 13.33 3.75
N HIS A 37 8.51 12.28 3.59
CA HIS A 37 7.05 12.35 3.77
C HIS A 37 6.67 12.33 5.25
N THR A 38 5.54 12.97 5.59
CA THR A 38 4.92 12.89 6.91
C THR A 38 3.82 11.85 6.86
N CYS A 39 3.84 10.87 7.78
CA CYS A 39 2.87 9.78 7.80
C CYS A 39 2.13 9.74 9.14
N LYS A 40 0.79 9.72 9.07
CA LYS A 40 -0.09 9.34 10.16
C LYS A 40 -0.65 7.95 9.86
N THR A 41 -0.72 7.07 10.87
CA THR A 41 -1.22 5.71 10.69
C THR A 41 -2.59 5.57 11.33
N VAL A 42 -3.47 4.86 10.63
CA VAL A 42 -4.73 4.35 11.16
C VAL A 42 -4.67 2.83 11.09
N TYR A 43 -4.73 2.21 12.26
CA TYR A 43 -4.83 0.75 12.38
C TYR A 43 -6.28 0.37 12.62
N TYR A 44 -6.82 -0.49 11.76
CA TYR A 44 -8.14 -1.05 11.90
C TYR A 44 -8.25 -2.38 11.15
N HIS A 45 -8.88 -3.36 11.78
CA HIS A 45 -9.13 -4.66 11.17
C HIS A 45 -10.63 -4.81 10.93
N PHE A 46 -11.04 -4.90 9.67
CA PHE A 46 -12.45 -5.07 9.32
C PHE A 46 -12.95 -6.47 9.65
N PRO A 47 -14.18 -6.61 10.15
CA PRO A 47 -14.94 -7.85 10.08
C PRO A 47 -15.28 -8.25 8.63
N ASP A 48 -15.66 -7.25 7.82
CA ASP A 48 -15.94 -7.37 6.39
C ASP A 48 -15.35 -6.17 5.64
N LYS A 49 -14.40 -6.45 4.72
CA LYS A 49 -13.74 -5.40 3.92
C LYS A 49 -14.63 -4.68 2.90
N PHE A 50 -15.85 -5.20 2.68
CA PHE A 50 -16.85 -4.62 1.78
C PHE A 50 -17.95 -3.85 2.51
N HIS A 51 -18.15 -4.13 3.81
CA HIS A 51 -19.20 -3.48 4.58
C HIS A 51 -18.82 -3.33 6.06
N ASP A 52 -18.58 -2.09 6.48
CA ASP A 52 -18.29 -1.72 7.87
C ASP A 52 -18.62 -0.24 8.09
N ASP A 53 -19.83 0.02 8.60
CA ASP A 53 -20.34 1.39 8.82
C ASP A 53 -19.50 2.14 9.85
N PHE A 54 -19.08 1.45 10.92
CA PHE A 54 -18.26 2.07 11.95
C PHE A 54 -16.90 2.53 11.40
N PHE A 55 -16.26 1.68 10.59
CA PHE A 55 -15.03 2.06 9.91
C PHE A 55 -15.27 3.26 8.99
N CYS A 56 -16.33 3.22 8.18
CA CYS A 56 -16.64 4.28 7.23
C CYS A 56 -16.81 5.64 7.93
N GLU A 57 -17.53 5.68 9.05
CA GLU A 57 -17.69 6.88 9.87
C GLU A 57 -16.35 7.38 10.41
N ARG A 58 -15.62 6.51 11.12
CA ARG A 58 -14.35 6.87 11.75
C ARG A 58 -13.25 7.25 10.76
N PHE A 59 -13.16 6.53 9.65
CA PHE A 59 -12.16 6.84 8.63
C PHE A 59 -12.47 8.16 7.91
N SER A 60 -13.76 8.44 7.66
CA SER A 60 -14.20 9.74 7.12
C SER A 60 -13.82 10.90 8.04
N GLU A 61 -13.91 10.73 9.38
CA GLU A 61 -13.44 11.75 10.33
C GLU A 61 -11.94 12.05 10.16
N TYR A 62 -11.10 11.04 9.95
CA TYR A 62 -9.68 11.26 9.67
C TYR A 62 -9.46 12.10 8.41
N LEU A 63 -10.24 11.81 7.35
CA LEU A 63 -10.11 12.50 6.06
C LEU A 63 -10.66 13.94 6.11
N LEU A 64 -11.63 14.24 6.98
CA LEU A 64 -12.23 15.57 7.13
C LEU A 64 -11.49 16.47 8.11
N ASN A 65 -10.94 15.90 9.19
CA ASN A 65 -10.31 16.67 10.26
C ASN A 65 -8.85 17.08 9.96
N ASP A 66 -8.31 16.58 8.85
CA ASP A 66 -6.94 16.88 8.47
C ASP A 66 -6.78 16.83 6.92
N THR A 67 -5.74 17.46 6.40
CA THR A 67 -5.45 17.44 4.96
C THR A 67 -4.36 16.42 4.66
N TYR A 68 -4.66 15.48 3.76
CA TYR A 68 -3.71 14.49 3.27
C TYR A 68 -3.54 14.61 1.76
N ASP A 69 -2.32 14.47 1.27
CA ASP A 69 -2.04 14.40 -0.17
C ASP A 69 -2.42 13.03 -0.74
N ALA A 70 -2.33 11.98 0.08
CA ALA A 70 -2.72 10.62 -0.30
C ALA A 70 -3.05 9.76 0.93
N VAL A 71 -3.86 8.72 0.68
CA VAL A 71 -4.00 7.54 1.53
C VAL A 71 -3.18 6.42 0.92
N ILE A 72 -2.42 5.67 1.73
CA ILE A 72 -1.65 4.51 1.27
C ILE A 72 -2.01 3.29 2.09
N SER A 73 -2.06 2.12 1.46
CA SER A 73 -2.17 0.82 2.14
C SER A 73 -1.31 -0.25 1.48
N VAL A 74 -0.96 -1.27 2.26
CA VAL A 74 -0.53 -2.57 1.73
C VAL A 74 -1.79 -3.40 1.49
N ASN A 75 -1.93 -3.92 0.28
CA ASN A 75 -3.15 -4.48 -0.29
C ASN A 75 -4.26 -3.46 -0.54
N PHE A 76 -5.22 -3.86 -1.38
CA PHE A 76 -6.34 -3.01 -1.79
C PHE A 76 -7.56 -3.25 -0.89
N PHE A 77 -8.16 -2.15 -0.42
CA PHE A 77 -9.35 -2.17 0.44
C PHE A 77 -10.50 -1.38 -0.19
N PRO A 78 -11.61 -2.05 -0.53
CA PRO A 78 -12.78 -1.44 -1.17
C PRO A 78 -13.35 -0.24 -0.42
N LEU A 79 -13.52 -0.36 0.91
CA LEU A 79 -14.04 0.73 1.73
C LEU A 79 -13.12 1.95 1.74
N VAL A 80 -11.79 1.73 1.78
CA VAL A 80 -10.81 2.82 1.69
C VAL A 80 -10.91 3.51 0.32
N ALA A 81 -11.00 2.73 -0.76
CA ALA A 81 -11.15 3.25 -2.12
C ALA A 81 -12.42 4.11 -2.27
N GLN A 82 -13.57 3.61 -1.77
CA GLN A 82 -14.83 4.36 -1.78
C GLN A 82 -14.75 5.68 -1.02
N LEU A 83 -14.17 5.66 0.19
CA LEU A 83 -14.04 6.85 1.02
C LEU A 83 -13.07 7.85 0.41
N CYS A 84 -11.95 7.39 -0.14
CA CYS A 84 -11.01 8.26 -0.85
C CYS A 84 -11.65 8.89 -2.08
N SER A 85 -12.43 8.14 -2.85
CA SER A 85 -13.20 8.66 -3.99
C SER A 85 -14.21 9.71 -3.55
N LYS A 86 -15.00 9.44 -2.50
CA LYS A 86 -15.99 10.36 -1.93
C LYS A 86 -15.35 11.69 -1.48
N HIS A 87 -14.19 11.64 -0.87
CA HIS A 87 -13.47 12.80 -0.35
C HIS A 87 -12.45 13.38 -1.35
N ARG A 88 -12.35 12.82 -2.56
CA ARG A 88 -11.43 13.23 -3.64
C ARG A 88 -9.96 13.24 -3.21
N ILE A 89 -9.55 12.25 -2.45
CA ILE A 89 -8.19 12.04 -1.99
C ILE A 89 -7.58 10.89 -2.78
N THR A 90 -6.34 11.03 -3.23
CA THR A 90 -5.60 9.97 -3.92
C THR A 90 -5.46 8.75 -3.01
N TYR A 91 -5.78 7.56 -3.54
CA TYR A 91 -5.57 6.29 -2.86
C TYR A 91 -4.55 5.45 -3.60
N ILE A 92 -3.50 5.04 -2.91
CA ILE A 92 -2.40 4.23 -3.41
C ILE A 92 -2.41 2.89 -2.69
N ALA A 93 -2.68 1.81 -3.40
CA ALA A 93 -2.63 0.45 -2.87
C ALA A 93 -1.49 -0.32 -3.53
N TRP A 94 -0.57 -0.87 -2.73
CA TRP A 94 0.45 -1.80 -3.23
C TRP A 94 0.12 -3.20 -2.77
N CYS A 95 -0.36 -4.04 -3.71
CA CYS A 95 -0.87 -5.36 -3.43
C CYS A 95 0.25 -6.38 -3.42
N TYR A 96 0.30 -7.15 -2.34
CA TYR A 96 1.26 -8.22 -2.10
C TYR A 96 0.62 -9.60 -2.29
N ASP A 97 -0.71 -9.66 -2.36
CA ASP A 97 -1.47 -10.87 -2.61
C ASP A 97 -1.76 -11.00 -4.11
N SER A 98 -1.66 -12.21 -4.65
CA SER A 98 -2.00 -12.58 -6.03
C SER A 98 -2.41 -14.06 -6.07
N PRO A 99 -3.47 -14.43 -6.81
CA PRO A 99 -4.38 -13.52 -7.52
C PRO A 99 -5.25 -12.73 -6.55
N LEU A 100 -5.66 -11.54 -6.98
CA LEU A 100 -6.62 -10.75 -6.22
C LEU A 100 -8.01 -11.39 -6.26
N GLU A 101 -8.77 -11.20 -5.18
CA GLU A 101 -10.18 -11.59 -5.15
C GLU A 101 -10.96 -10.83 -6.24
N GLU A 102 -11.73 -11.54 -7.07
CA GLU A 102 -12.44 -10.99 -8.24
C GLU A 102 -13.31 -9.78 -7.89
N ARG A 103 -14.06 -9.84 -6.77
CA ARG A 103 -14.92 -8.75 -6.31
C ARG A 103 -14.21 -7.42 -6.04
N LEU A 104 -12.88 -7.41 -5.86
CA LEU A 104 -12.12 -6.18 -5.66
C LEU A 104 -12.14 -5.31 -6.90
N SER A 105 -12.20 -5.90 -8.09
CA SER A 105 -12.19 -5.18 -9.36
C SER A 105 -13.40 -4.27 -9.54
N ASP A 106 -14.53 -4.52 -8.88
CA ASP A 106 -15.71 -3.66 -8.89
C ASP A 106 -15.40 -2.24 -8.36
N TYR A 107 -14.33 -2.09 -7.58
CA TYR A 107 -13.92 -0.84 -6.94
C TYR A 107 -12.69 -0.19 -7.58
N PHE A 108 -12.11 -0.79 -8.63
CA PHE A 108 -10.89 -0.29 -9.26
C PHE A 108 -11.12 0.98 -10.08
N HIS A 109 -12.34 1.19 -10.58
CA HIS A 109 -12.70 2.26 -11.51
C HIS A 109 -12.64 3.69 -10.93
N TYR A 110 -12.47 3.86 -9.61
CA TYR A 110 -12.40 5.21 -9.05
C TYR A 110 -11.16 5.95 -9.54
N GLU A 111 -11.35 7.17 -10.07
CA GLU A 111 -10.26 8.01 -10.61
C GLU A 111 -9.18 8.36 -9.59
N THR A 112 -9.49 8.26 -8.30
CA THR A 112 -8.56 8.50 -7.20
C THR A 112 -7.61 7.34 -6.94
N ASN A 113 -7.84 6.17 -7.54
CA ASN A 113 -7.06 4.96 -7.29
C ASN A 113 -5.77 4.91 -8.10
N TYR A 114 -4.71 4.43 -7.44
CA TYR A 114 -3.47 3.96 -8.04
C TYR A 114 -3.16 2.60 -7.42
N ILE A 115 -3.41 1.52 -8.18
CA ILE A 115 -3.34 0.14 -7.69
C ILE A 115 -2.11 -0.52 -8.30
N PHE A 116 -1.15 -0.86 -7.47
CA PHE A 116 0.09 -1.50 -7.88
C PHE A 116 0.04 -2.98 -7.56
N LEU A 117 0.17 -3.82 -8.59
CA LEU A 117 0.25 -5.28 -8.47
C LEU A 117 1.67 -5.73 -8.73
N PHE A 118 2.16 -6.67 -7.94
CA PHE A 118 3.51 -7.20 -8.14
C PHE A 118 3.57 -8.22 -9.28
N ASP A 119 2.47 -8.93 -9.55
CA ASP A 119 2.38 -9.85 -10.66
C ASP A 119 2.13 -9.08 -11.97
N ARG A 120 3.09 -9.20 -12.89
CA ARG A 120 3.03 -8.50 -14.17
C ARG A 120 1.93 -9.04 -15.08
N ILE A 121 1.63 -10.35 -15.01
CA ILE A 121 0.62 -10.98 -15.86
C ILE A 121 -0.75 -10.53 -15.41
N GLU A 122 -0.99 -10.54 -14.10
CA GLU A 122 -2.25 -10.07 -13.51
C GLU A 122 -2.48 -8.58 -13.80
N ALA A 123 -1.46 -7.73 -13.59
CA ALA A 123 -1.55 -6.31 -13.90
C ALA A 123 -1.88 -6.07 -15.40
N ALA A 124 -1.23 -6.80 -16.31
CA ALA A 124 -1.50 -6.68 -17.74
C ALA A 124 -2.92 -7.16 -18.10
N ALA A 125 -3.45 -8.19 -17.44
CA ALA A 125 -4.82 -8.66 -17.63
C ALA A 125 -5.84 -7.56 -17.25
N TYR A 126 -5.70 -6.93 -16.09
CA TYR A 126 -6.56 -5.82 -15.68
C TYR A 126 -6.44 -4.61 -16.62
N GLN A 127 -5.23 -4.24 -17.06
CA GLN A 127 -5.03 -3.16 -18.03
C GLN A 127 -5.72 -3.46 -19.37
N THR A 128 -5.62 -4.71 -19.84
CA THR A 128 -6.30 -5.14 -21.07
C THR A 128 -7.82 -5.13 -20.93
N ALA A 129 -8.33 -5.41 -19.73
CA ALA A 129 -9.75 -5.29 -19.39
C ALA A 129 -10.25 -3.85 -19.24
N GLY A 130 -9.35 -2.84 -19.34
CA GLY A 130 -9.71 -1.43 -19.34
C GLY A 130 -9.50 -0.71 -17.99
N TYR A 131 -8.91 -1.35 -16.99
CA TYR A 131 -8.63 -0.71 -15.69
C TYR A 131 -7.35 0.14 -15.77
N SER A 132 -7.50 1.42 -16.12
CA SER A 132 -6.39 2.38 -16.27
C SER A 132 -5.69 2.74 -14.95
N GLN A 133 -6.30 2.42 -13.81
CA GLN A 133 -5.78 2.67 -12.46
C GLN A 133 -4.83 1.57 -11.96
N VAL A 134 -4.68 0.48 -12.73
CA VAL A 134 -3.84 -0.66 -12.35
C VAL A 134 -2.45 -0.55 -12.99
N PHE A 135 -1.41 -0.74 -12.20
CA PHE A 135 -0.02 -0.64 -12.60
C PHE A 135 0.78 -1.85 -12.09
N HIS A 136 1.86 -2.18 -12.80
CA HIS A 136 2.81 -3.18 -12.32
C HIS A 136 3.90 -2.52 -11.48
N LEU A 137 4.11 -3.02 -10.26
CA LEU A 137 5.22 -2.63 -9.39
C LEU A 137 5.72 -3.87 -8.63
N PRO A 138 6.93 -4.40 -8.93
CA PRO A 138 7.47 -5.56 -8.25
C PRO A 138 7.56 -5.37 -6.74
N LEU A 139 7.50 -6.47 -5.99
CA LEU A 139 7.78 -6.46 -4.56
C LEU A 139 9.21 -5.99 -4.29
N ALA A 140 9.40 -5.35 -3.16
CA ALA A 140 10.69 -4.89 -2.69
C ALA A 140 10.92 -5.33 -1.24
N VAL A 141 12.19 -5.41 -0.85
CA VAL A 141 12.61 -5.75 0.50
C VAL A 141 13.44 -4.63 1.11
N ASN A 142 13.38 -4.51 2.42
CA ASN A 142 14.25 -3.59 3.15
C ASN A 142 15.62 -4.25 3.38
N THR A 143 16.54 -4.04 2.44
CA THR A 143 17.90 -4.60 2.50
C THR A 143 18.64 -4.12 3.75
N ASN A 144 18.48 -2.84 4.15
CA ASN A 144 19.14 -2.33 5.35
C ASN A 144 18.72 -3.09 6.63
N ARG A 145 17.47 -3.50 6.72
CA ARG A 145 16.97 -4.31 7.84
C ARG A 145 17.48 -5.74 7.77
N LEU A 146 17.48 -6.34 6.58
CA LEU A 146 17.95 -7.71 6.39
C LEU A 146 19.46 -7.83 6.63
N ASP A 147 20.23 -6.88 6.11
CA ASP A 147 21.70 -6.85 6.25
C ASP A 147 22.14 -6.60 7.71
N ALA A 148 21.27 -6.00 8.52
CA ALA A 148 21.53 -5.78 9.95
C ALA A 148 21.21 -7.01 10.83
N LEU A 149 20.58 -8.05 10.27
CA LEU A 149 20.29 -9.28 11.02
C LEU A 149 21.58 -10.06 11.27
N THR A 150 21.82 -10.41 12.51
CA THR A 150 22.92 -11.26 12.92
C THR A 150 22.38 -12.54 13.54
N PHE A 151 22.93 -13.67 13.16
CA PHE A 151 22.52 -14.97 13.67
C PHE A 151 23.70 -15.66 14.37
N SER A 152 23.45 -16.28 15.51
CA SER A 152 24.45 -17.12 16.15
C SER A 152 24.68 -18.42 15.36
N ALA A 153 25.84 -19.04 15.53
CA ALA A 153 26.15 -20.32 14.89
C ALA A 153 25.10 -21.41 15.22
N SER A 154 24.56 -21.40 16.45
CA SER A 154 23.50 -22.33 16.87
C SER A 154 22.17 -22.09 16.16
N GLN A 155 21.79 -20.82 15.90
CA GLN A 155 20.59 -20.48 15.13
C GLN A 155 20.75 -20.91 13.66
N ILE A 156 21.93 -20.66 13.08
CA ILE A 156 22.22 -21.10 11.71
C ILE A 156 22.12 -22.63 11.62
N ALA A 157 22.78 -23.35 12.52
CA ALA A 157 22.76 -24.81 12.52
C ALA A 157 21.35 -25.42 12.72
N ALA A 158 20.49 -24.76 13.54
CA ALA A 158 19.11 -25.22 13.77
C ALA A 158 18.19 -25.03 12.55
N HIS A 159 18.54 -24.16 11.59
CA HIS A 159 17.73 -23.84 10.42
C HIS A 159 18.45 -24.15 9.09
N SER A 160 19.65 -24.76 9.11
CA SER A 160 20.29 -25.27 7.91
C SER A 160 19.53 -26.50 7.42
N ALA A 161 19.06 -26.46 6.19
CA ALA A 161 18.60 -27.66 5.51
C ALA A 161 19.81 -28.48 5.08
N ASP A 162 19.74 -29.79 5.28
CA ASP A 162 20.74 -30.76 4.77
C ASP A 162 20.71 -30.82 3.23
#